data_14ac8162d1692338976139d7775dc3df
#
_entry.id   14ac8162d1692338976139d7775dc3df
#
_cell.length_a   1.000
_cell.length_b   1.000
_cell.length_c   1.000
_cell.angle_alpha   90.00
_cell.angle_beta   90.00
_cell.angle_gamma   90.00
#
_symmetry.space_group_name_H-M   'P 1'
#
loop_
_entity.id
_entity.type
_entity.pdbx_description
1 polymer ?
#
loop_
_entity_poly.entity_id
_entity_poly.type
_entity_poly.pdbx_seq_one_letter_code
_entity_poly.pdbx_strand_id
1 'polypeptide(L)'
;MVDMKDEFIYLPRNVGEMNRLERDYREVGLPGACGSVDVVHIKGGCCPTGDINHAKGKQGYPTFAYQCITDFNRRFIGIYGPTFGSPNNNDIVKTDPNIRKVGEGFMSRCYWQYYAEDGTVRTSKGMHLICDNGHLTWPTTICPHAHFKSTLPEGFFLTNLESVRKDVECTFSIMKKYWRVLNNGILFCYTDVCNKVFMTCCCLNNFCSI
;
A
#
# COMPACT_ATOMS: atom_id res chain seq x y z
N MET A 1 -3.13 -23.34 -1.75
CA MET A 1 -3.53 -21.93 -1.94
C MET A 1 -2.57 -20.92 -1.28
N VAL A 2 -1.84 -21.30 -0.24
CA VAL A 2 -0.79 -20.43 0.36
C VAL A 2 0.39 -20.25 -0.59
N ASP A 3 0.71 -21.25 -1.40
CA ASP A 3 1.81 -21.22 -2.38
C ASP A 3 1.58 -20.24 -3.54
N MET A 4 0.33 -19.90 -3.84
CA MET A 4 0.00 -18.93 -4.90
C MET A 4 0.27 -17.46 -4.51
N LYS A 5 0.38 -17.15 -3.22
CA LYS A 5 0.60 -15.77 -2.77
C LYS A 5 1.89 -15.19 -3.38
N ASP A 6 2.99 -15.92 -3.28
CA ASP A 6 4.30 -15.46 -3.73
C ASP A 6 4.44 -15.42 -5.27
N GLU A 7 3.50 -16.04 -5.98
CA GLU A 7 3.40 -15.96 -7.44
C GLU A 7 2.67 -14.70 -7.89
N PHE A 8 1.64 -14.27 -7.16
CA PHE A 8 0.77 -13.15 -7.55
C PHE A 8 1.04 -11.85 -6.80
N ILE A 9 1.56 -11.93 -5.55
CA ILE A 9 1.76 -10.76 -4.69
C ILE A 9 3.23 -10.72 -4.26
N TYR A 10 4.02 -9.91 -4.94
CA TYR A 10 5.44 -9.75 -4.65
C TYR A 10 5.95 -8.37 -5.01
N LEU A 11 6.86 -7.87 -4.20
CA LEU A 11 7.67 -6.70 -4.53
C LEU A 11 8.62 -7.03 -5.67
N PRO A 12 9.06 -6.04 -6.47
CA PRO A 12 10.04 -6.26 -7.53
C PRO A 12 11.23 -7.10 -7.04
N ARG A 13 11.58 -8.12 -7.82
CA ARG A 13 12.62 -9.10 -7.46
C ARG A 13 13.98 -8.76 -8.06
N ASN A 14 13.98 -7.91 -9.08
CA ASN A 14 15.19 -7.49 -9.79
C ASN A 14 15.05 -6.05 -10.32
N VAL A 15 16.18 -5.51 -10.78
CA VAL A 15 16.25 -4.13 -11.27
C VAL A 15 15.35 -3.90 -12.50
N GLY A 16 15.18 -4.92 -13.36
CA GLY A 16 14.34 -4.80 -14.56
C GLY A 16 12.86 -4.66 -14.23
N GLU A 17 12.37 -5.40 -13.24
CA GLU A 17 11.01 -5.26 -12.71
C GLU A 17 10.83 -3.92 -12.01
N MET A 18 11.85 -3.50 -11.23
CA MET A 18 11.84 -2.22 -10.54
C MET A 18 11.76 -1.04 -11.52
N ASN A 19 12.57 -1.07 -12.57
CA ASN A 19 12.59 0.00 -13.58
C ASN A 19 11.27 0.10 -14.36
N ARG A 20 10.59 -1.02 -14.58
CA ARG A 20 9.25 -1.01 -15.20
C ARG A 20 8.23 -0.33 -14.31
N LEU A 21 8.22 -0.69 -13.04
CA LEU A 21 7.32 -0.12 -12.06
C LEU A 21 7.57 1.39 -11.86
N GLU A 22 8.83 1.81 -11.70
CA GLU A 22 9.21 3.21 -11.53
C GLU A 22 8.86 4.07 -12.74
N ARG A 23 8.98 3.52 -13.96
CA ARG A 23 8.64 4.23 -15.18
C ARG A 23 7.19 4.70 -15.19
N ASP A 24 6.24 3.87 -14.79
CA ASP A 24 4.82 4.21 -14.76
C ASP A 24 4.55 5.41 -13.83
N TYR A 25 5.22 5.44 -12.67
CA TYR A 25 5.15 6.57 -11.75
C TYR A 25 5.88 7.82 -12.27
N ARG A 26 7.04 7.66 -12.91
CA ARG A 26 7.80 8.76 -13.50
C ARG A 26 7.03 9.46 -14.60
N GLU A 27 6.27 8.73 -15.44
CA GLU A 27 5.44 9.29 -16.51
C GLU A 27 4.35 10.23 -15.98
N VAL A 28 3.92 10.06 -14.74
CA VAL A 28 2.97 10.96 -14.06
C VAL A 28 3.65 11.98 -13.13
N GLY A 29 4.96 12.17 -13.25
CA GLY A 29 5.72 13.18 -12.51
C GLY A 29 6.11 12.79 -11.08
N LEU A 30 6.12 11.49 -10.77
CA LEU A 30 6.51 10.94 -9.47
C LEU A 30 7.73 9.99 -9.59
N PRO A 31 8.88 10.49 -10.08
CA PRO A 31 10.06 9.66 -10.30
C PRO A 31 10.56 9.07 -8.97
N GLY A 32 11.00 7.81 -9.01
CA GLY A 32 11.48 7.06 -7.84
C GLY A 32 10.38 6.41 -6.99
N ALA A 33 9.12 6.69 -7.25
CA ALA A 33 8.02 5.99 -6.61
C ALA A 33 7.92 4.55 -7.11
N CYS A 34 7.55 3.63 -6.22
CA CYS A 34 7.46 2.21 -6.54
C CYS A 34 6.21 1.53 -5.98
N GLY A 35 5.26 2.29 -5.49
CA GLY A 35 3.98 1.78 -5.00
C GLY A 35 3.26 2.81 -4.13
N SER A 36 1.96 2.60 -3.97
CA SER A 36 1.12 3.33 -3.02
C SER A 36 0.74 2.41 -1.87
N VAL A 37 0.89 2.88 -0.64
CA VAL A 37 0.61 2.10 0.57
C VAL A 37 -0.52 2.71 1.37
N ASP A 38 -1.45 1.86 1.81
CA ASP A 38 -2.54 2.24 2.71
C ASP A 38 -3.04 1.03 3.50
N VAL A 39 -3.85 1.29 4.53
CA VAL A 39 -4.41 0.26 5.42
C VAL A 39 -5.89 0.07 5.14
N VAL A 40 -6.27 -1.15 4.79
CA VAL A 40 -7.67 -1.54 4.63
C VAL A 40 -8.18 -2.29 5.87
N HIS A 41 -9.36 -1.90 6.34
CA HIS A 41 -10.07 -2.60 7.41
C HIS A 41 -11.15 -3.50 6.84
N ILE A 42 -11.09 -4.79 7.21
CA ILE A 42 -12.08 -5.81 6.84
C ILE A 42 -12.85 -6.20 8.10
N LYS A 43 -14.17 -6.13 8.04
CA LYS A 43 -15.02 -6.47 9.18
C LYS A 43 -14.85 -7.94 9.57
N GLY A 44 -14.60 -8.20 10.85
CA GLY A 44 -14.59 -9.53 11.46
C GLY A 44 -15.97 -9.84 12.05
N GLY A 45 -16.77 -10.62 11.33
CA GLY A 45 -18.16 -10.89 11.73
C GLY A 45 -18.30 -11.83 12.95
N CYS A 46 -17.27 -12.65 13.21
CA CYS A 46 -17.24 -13.63 14.30
C CYS A 46 -15.98 -13.46 15.16
N CYS A 47 -15.71 -12.22 15.62
CA CYS A 47 -14.59 -11.98 16.51
C CYS A 47 -14.85 -12.60 17.89
N PRO A 48 -13.94 -13.40 18.48
CA PRO A 48 -14.06 -13.93 19.83
C PRO A 48 -14.29 -12.81 20.86
N THR A 49 -15.13 -13.06 21.86
CA THR A 49 -15.51 -12.04 22.86
C THR A 49 -14.31 -11.44 23.58
N GLY A 50 -13.27 -12.25 23.86
CA GLY A 50 -12.03 -11.79 24.50
C GLY A 50 -11.22 -10.80 23.66
N ASP A 51 -11.34 -10.85 22.32
CA ASP A 51 -10.57 -10.04 21.39
C ASP A 51 -11.34 -8.82 20.86
N ILE A 52 -12.63 -8.71 21.17
CA ILE A 52 -13.49 -7.64 20.64
C ILE A 52 -12.92 -6.25 20.91
N ASN A 53 -12.40 -5.99 22.10
CA ASN A 53 -11.87 -4.68 22.48
C ASN A 53 -10.57 -4.36 21.73
N HIS A 54 -9.74 -5.36 21.48
CA HIS A 54 -8.50 -5.21 20.68
C HIS A 54 -8.79 -5.09 19.19
N ALA A 55 -9.89 -5.68 18.73
CA ALA A 55 -10.29 -5.64 17.32
C ALA A 55 -11.09 -4.38 16.96
N LYS A 56 -11.72 -3.71 17.95
CA LYS A 56 -12.42 -2.44 17.77
C LYS A 56 -11.42 -1.29 17.68
N GLY A 57 -11.23 -0.79 16.47
CA GLY A 57 -10.51 0.46 16.20
C GLY A 57 -11.48 1.63 15.95
N LYS A 58 -11.05 2.58 15.14
CA LYS A 58 -11.83 3.77 14.72
C LYS A 58 -13.21 3.44 14.11
N GLN A 59 -13.37 2.22 13.60
CA GLN A 59 -14.60 1.76 12.95
C GLN A 59 -15.76 1.45 13.92
N GLY A 60 -15.47 1.33 15.22
CA GLY A 60 -16.50 1.03 16.24
C GLY A 60 -16.99 -0.42 16.27
N TYR A 61 -16.50 -1.28 15.40
CA TYR A 61 -16.75 -2.72 15.35
C TYR A 61 -15.45 -3.50 15.10
N PRO A 62 -15.39 -4.81 15.40
CA PRO A 62 -14.20 -5.61 15.18
C PRO A 62 -13.78 -5.65 13.73
N THR A 63 -12.51 -5.35 13.47
CA THR A 63 -11.91 -5.40 12.14
C THR A 63 -10.54 -6.05 12.15
N PHE A 64 -10.17 -6.64 11.03
CA PHE A 64 -8.80 -7.01 10.69
C PHE A 64 -8.22 -5.94 9.77
N ALA A 65 -7.09 -5.39 10.17
CA ALA A 65 -6.37 -4.40 9.38
C ALA A 65 -5.28 -5.09 8.56
N TYR A 66 -5.21 -4.73 7.27
CA TYR A 66 -4.17 -5.18 6.34
C TYR A 66 -3.51 -3.95 5.73
N GLN A 67 -2.20 -3.82 5.88
CA GLN A 67 -1.43 -2.86 5.11
C GLN A 67 -1.11 -3.45 3.76
N CYS A 68 -1.48 -2.74 2.70
CA CYS A 68 -1.31 -3.17 1.33
C CYS A 68 -0.48 -2.17 0.56
N ILE A 69 0.39 -2.68 -0.30
CA ILE A 69 1.12 -1.90 -1.29
C ILE A 69 0.57 -2.29 -2.65
N THR A 70 0.13 -1.30 -3.43
CA THR A 70 -0.30 -1.49 -4.81
C THR A 70 0.65 -0.80 -5.77
N ASP A 71 0.80 -1.37 -6.96
CA ASP A 71 1.48 -0.70 -8.07
C ASP A 71 0.55 0.31 -8.78
N PHE A 72 1.09 0.99 -9.79
CA PHE A 72 0.36 1.96 -10.61
C PHE A 72 -0.85 1.34 -11.34
N ASN A 73 -0.78 0.04 -11.66
CA ASN A 73 -1.84 -0.72 -12.32
C ASN A 73 -2.83 -1.34 -11.33
N ARG A 74 -2.84 -0.91 -10.06
CA ARG A 74 -3.73 -1.37 -8.98
C ARG A 74 -3.55 -2.85 -8.61
N ARG A 75 -2.40 -3.45 -8.91
CA ARG A 75 -2.06 -4.80 -8.47
C ARG A 75 -1.46 -4.76 -7.08
N PHE A 76 -1.85 -5.67 -6.23
CA PHE A 76 -1.21 -5.86 -4.92
C PHE A 76 0.19 -6.42 -5.10
N ILE A 77 1.21 -5.69 -4.63
CA ILE A 77 2.62 -6.10 -4.67
C ILE A 77 3.20 -6.37 -3.27
N GLY A 78 2.49 -5.97 -2.23
CA GLY A 78 2.85 -6.26 -0.86
C GLY A 78 1.62 -6.25 0.05
N ILE A 79 1.55 -7.20 0.97
CA ILE A 79 0.48 -7.27 1.98
C ILE A 79 1.11 -7.69 3.30
N TYR A 80 0.76 -6.94 4.34
CA TYR A 80 1.10 -7.24 5.73
C TYR A 80 -0.15 -7.24 6.60
N GLY A 81 -0.27 -8.20 7.47
CA GLY A 81 -1.43 -8.44 8.33
C GLY A 81 -1.85 -9.92 8.32
N PRO A 82 -2.96 -10.27 8.95
CA PRO A 82 -3.89 -9.37 9.65
C PRO A 82 -3.32 -8.85 10.98
N THR A 83 -3.64 -7.61 11.29
CA THR A 83 -3.53 -7.08 12.66
C THR A 83 -4.95 -6.79 13.17
N PHE A 84 -5.17 -6.85 14.49
CA PHE A 84 -6.43 -6.39 15.04
C PHE A 84 -6.61 -4.90 14.74
N GLY A 85 -7.84 -4.44 14.51
CA GLY A 85 -8.12 -3.09 14.02
C GLY A 85 -7.83 -1.94 14.98
N SER A 86 -7.34 -2.23 16.20
CA SER A 86 -6.97 -1.22 17.19
C SER A 86 -5.63 -0.51 16.96
N PRO A 87 -4.55 -1.14 16.43
CA PRO A 87 -3.30 -0.45 16.21
C PRO A 87 -3.44 0.74 15.29
N ASN A 88 -2.66 1.79 15.57
CA ASN A 88 -2.54 2.94 14.69
C ASN A 88 -1.79 2.54 13.41
N ASN A 89 -2.10 3.17 12.27
CA ASN A 89 -1.40 2.95 11.00
C ASN A 89 0.13 3.08 11.16
N ASN A 90 0.58 4.01 12.00
CA ASN A 90 2.00 4.20 12.32
C ASN A 90 2.68 2.97 12.94
N ASP A 91 1.96 2.19 13.74
CA ASP A 91 2.51 1.01 14.39
C ASP A 91 2.57 -0.17 13.41
N ILE A 92 1.60 -0.24 12.50
CA ILE A 92 1.57 -1.24 11.42
C ILE A 92 2.75 -1.03 10.47
N VAL A 93 3.01 0.23 10.07
CA VAL A 93 4.13 0.60 9.17
C VAL A 93 5.48 0.17 9.75
N LYS A 94 5.71 0.38 11.04
CA LYS A 94 6.98 0.02 11.70
C LYS A 94 7.28 -1.48 11.67
N THR A 95 6.24 -2.30 11.66
CA THR A 95 6.35 -3.75 11.74
C THR A 95 6.27 -4.43 10.38
N ASP A 96 5.86 -3.70 9.32
CA ASP A 96 5.71 -4.28 7.98
C ASP A 96 7.07 -4.61 7.33
N PRO A 97 7.36 -5.90 7.09
CA PRO A 97 8.58 -6.32 6.45
C PRO A 97 8.69 -5.84 4.98
N ASN A 98 7.57 -5.50 4.31
CA ASN A 98 7.60 -5.02 2.94
C ASN A 98 8.16 -3.60 2.88
N ILE A 99 7.77 -2.72 3.80
CA ILE A 99 8.34 -1.38 3.93
C ILE A 99 9.84 -1.45 4.19
N ARG A 100 10.26 -2.35 5.08
CA ARG A 100 11.69 -2.59 5.36
C ARG A 100 12.44 -3.08 4.13
N LYS A 101 11.86 -3.99 3.33
CA LYS A 101 12.48 -4.46 2.07
C LYS A 101 12.70 -3.33 1.07
N VAL A 102 11.82 -2.33 1.00
CA VAL A 102 12.00 -1.15 0.16
C VAL A 102 13.18 -0.31 0.67
N GLY A 103 13.27 -0.09 1.98
CA GLY A 103 14.28 0.77 2.59
C GLY A 103 15.68 0.15 2.74
N GLU A 104 15.77 -1.15 2.95
CA GLU A 104 17.02 -1.84 3.27
C GLU A 104 17.48 -2.81 2.17
N GLY A 105 16.58 -3.22 1.26
CA GLY A 105 16.83 -4.18 0.19
C GLY A 105 17.55 -3.58 -1.01
N PHE A 106 17.51 -4.28 -2.15
CA PHE A 106 18.13 -3.80 -3.39
C PHE A 106 17.48 -2.50 -3.91
N MET A 107 16.21 -2.27 -3.62
CA MET A 107 15.47 -1.07 -4.03
C MET A 107 16.04 0.21 -3.42
N SER A 108 16.62 0.15 -2.21
CA SER A 108 17.34 1.28 -1.59
C SER A 108 18.63 1.66 -2.34
N ARG A 109 19.13 0.79 -3.22
CA ARG A 109 20.34 0.98 -4.02
C ARG A 109 20.05 1.32 -5.48
N CYS A 110 18.79 1.26 -5.90
CA CYS A 110 18.36 1.68 -7.22
C CYS A 110 18.47 3.20 -7.37
N TYR A 111 18.73 3.65 -8.58
CA TYR A 111 18.85 5.07 -8.91
C TYR A 111 17.71 5.47 -9.82
N TRP A 112 17.24 6.71 -9.66
CA TRP A 112 16.25 7.35 -10.49
C TRP A 112 16.62 8.78 -10.80
N GLN A 113 16.08 9.35 -11.86
CA GLN A 113 16.41 10.69 -12.35
C GLN A 113 15.20 11.61 -12.26
N TYR A 114 15.46 12.88 -12.01
CA TYR A 114 14.47 13.94 -12.00
C TYR A 114 15.05 15.23 -12.56
N TYR A 115 14.19 16.11 -13.04
CA TYR A 115 14.59 17.46 -13.45
C TYR A 115 14.55 18.39 -12.23
N ALA A 116 15.66 19.08 -11.97
CA ALA A 116 15.74 20.11 -10.96
C ALA A 116 15.14 21.44 -11.51
N GLU A 117 14.92 22.41 -10.63
CA GLU A 117 14.37 23.73 -10.99
C GLU A 117 15.21 24.45 -12.07
N ASP A 118 16.50 24.23 -12.09
CA ASP A 118 17.44 24.78 -13.08
C ASP A 118 17.42 24.06 -14.44
N GLY A 119 16.50 23.08 -14.59
CA GLY A 119 16.36 22.27 -15.80
C GLY A 119 17.42 21.16 -15.94
N THR A 120 18.34 21.02 -15.00
CA THR A 120 19.36 19.97 -15.02
C THR A 120 18.77 18.63 -14.59
N VAL A 121 19.26 17.55 -15.19
CA VAL A 121 18.92 16.19 -14.77
C VAL A 121 19.78 15.82 -13.57
N ARG A 122 19.13 15.50 -12.47
CA ARG A 122 19.80 15.01 -11.25
C ARG A 122 19.43 13.55 -11.00
N THR A 123 20.33 12.86 -10.32
CA THR A 123 20.13 11.45 -9.94
C THR A 123 19.97 11.36 -8.43
N SER A 124 18.95 10.64 -8.00
CA SER A 124 18.74 10.29 -6.60
C SER A 124 18.83 8.78 -6.42
N LYS A 125 18.98 8.35 -5.16
CA LYS A 125 19.15 6.95 -4.78
C LYS A 125 18.07 6.54 -3.80
N GLY A 126 17.59 5.30 -3.96
CA GLY A 126 16.56 4.71 -3.12
C GLY A 126 15.16 4.95 -3.67
N MET A 127 14.39 3.88 -3.81
CA MET A 127 12.98 3.95 -4.15
C MET A 127 12.13 4.32 -2.93
N HIS A 128 10.95 4.84 -3.17
CA HIS A 128 10.03 5.25 -2.12
C HIS A 128 8.59 4.82 -2.42
N LEU A 129 7.79 4.76 -1.36
CA LEU A 129 6.36 4.47 -1.40
C LEU A 129 5.58 5.75 -1.16
N ILE A 130 4.44 5.87 -1.81
CA ILE A 130 3.49 6.96 -1.61
C ILE A 130 2.51 6.53 -0.51
N CYS A 131 2.30 7.38 0.50
CA CYS A 131 1.39 7.10 1.61
C CYS A 131 0.59 8.34 2.01
N ASP A 132 -0.40 8.14 2.88
CA ASP A 132 -1.18 9.24 3.44
C ASP A 132 -0.44 9.93 4.61
N ASN A 133 -0.97 11.08 5.06
CA ASN A 133 -0.43 11.84 6.18
C ASN A 133 -0.54 11.12 7.54
N GLY A 134 -1.27 10.02 7.62
CA GLY A 134 -1.38 9.16 8.80
C GLY A 134 -0.18 8.25 8.99
N HIS A 135 0.71 8.16 8.01
CA HIS A 135 1.92 7.36 8.06
C HIS A 135 3.12 8.18 8.55
N LEU A 136 4.02 7.52 9.27
CA LEU A 136 5.28 8.17 9.68
C LEU A 136 6.11 8.55 8.46
N THR A 137 6.74 9.73 8.54
CA THR A 137 7.75 10.16 7.56
C THR A 137 9.01 9.30 7.71
N TRP A 138 9.08 8.24 6.93
CA TRP A 138 10.27 7.39 6.83
C TRP A 138 11.07 7.78 5.59
N PRO A 139 12.37 7.50 5.53
CA PRO A 139 13.18 7.78 4.34
C PRO A 139 12.66 7.12 3.06
N THR A 140 11.82 6.10 3.20
CA THR A 140 11.22 5.30 2.12
C THR A 140 9.77 5.63 1.86
N THR A 141 9.20 6.67 2.48
CA THR A 141 7.81 7.07 2.30
C THR A 141 7.70 8.56 1.99
N ILE A 142 6.86 8.89 1.02
CA ILE A 142 6.49 10.27 0.70
C ILE A 142 5.02 10.45 1.00
N CYS A 143 4.72 11.42 1.87
CA CYS A 143 3.37 11.82 2.25
C CYS A 143 3.05 13.20 1.68
N PRO A 144 1.83 13.48 1.22
CA PRO A 144 1.44 14.83 0.85
C PRO A 144 1.44 15.75 2.08
N HIS A 145 2.12 16.89 1.99
CA HIS A 145 2.10 17.92 3.03
C HIS A 145 1.02 18.97 2.74
N ALA A 146 0.16 19.23 3.71
CA ALA A 146 -1.11 19.96 3.53
C ALA A 146 -1.00 21.49 3.31
N HIS A 147 0.19 22.08 3.13
CA HIS A 147 0.37 23.53 3.27
C HIS A 147 0.82 24.32 2.03
N PHE A 148 0.89 23.71 0.86
CA PHE A 148 1.28 24.43 -0.35
C PHE A 148 0.07 24.90 -1.14
N LYS A 149 0.11 26.15 -1.63
CA LYS A 149 -0.93 26.70 -2.53
C LYS A 149 -0.89 25.94 -3.86
N SER A 150 -2.05 25.58 -4.38
CA SER A 150 -2.21 24.84 -5.64
C SER A 150 -1.65 25.57 -6.88
N THR A 151 -1.32 26.85 -6.77
CA THR A 151 -0.74 27.68 -7.83
C THR A 151 0.78 27.59 -7.96
N LEU A 152 1.44 26.93 -7.01
CA LEU A 152 2.89 26.75 -7.01
C LEU A 152 3.25 25.37 -7.59
N PRO A 153 4.48 25.18 -8.13
CA PRO A 153 4.94 23.88 -8.62
C PRO A 153 4.79 22.76 -7.59
N GLU A 154 5.07 23.04 -6.32
CA GLU A 154 4.89 22.12 -5.19
C GLU A 154 3.41 21.73 -5.03
N GLY A 155 2.49 22.65 -5.27
CA GLY A 155 1.05 22.38 -5.24
C GLY A 155 0.61 21.42 -6.35
N PHE A 156 1.18 21.52 -7.55
CA PHE A 156 0.95 20.57 -8.64
C PHE A 156 1.51 19.21 -8.30
N PHE A 157 2.73 19.13 -7.77
CA PHE A 157 3.32 17.88 -7.31
C PHE A 157 2.44 17.20 -6.26
N LEU A 158 1.97 17.95 -5.26
CA LEU A 158 1.09 17.43 -4.20
C LEU A 158 -0.26 16.97 -4.75
N THR A 159 -0.82 17.67 -5.72
CA THR A 159 -2.08 17.27 -6.37
C THR A 159 -1.91 15.94 -7.10
N ASN A 160 -0.81 15.77 -7.84
CA ASN A 160 -0.47 14.52 -8.50
C ASN A 160 -0.22 13.40 -7.49
N LEU A 161 0.56 13.65 -6.46
CA LEU A 161 0.86 12.71 -5.40
C LEU A 161 -0.43 12.20 -4.74
N GLU A 162 -1.34 13.11 -4.38
CA GLU A 162 -2.62 12.77 -3.76
C GLU A 162 -3.54 12.00 -4.72
N SER A 163 -3.54 12.34 -6.01
CA SER A 163 -4.30 11.63 -7.03
C SER A 163 -3.85 10.18 -7.15
N VAL A 164 -2.54 9.95 -7.27
CA VAL A 164 -1.95 8.61 -7.39
C VAL A 164 -2.09 7.82 -6.09
N ARG A 165 -1.95 8.48 -4.94
CA ARG A 165 -2.20 7.85 -3.64
C ARG A 165 -3.60 7.26 -3.52
N LYS A 166 -4.61 7.95 -4.06
CA LYS A 166 -6.00 7.47 -4.02
C LYS A 166 -6.25 6.20 -4.81
N ASP A 167 -5.35 5.80 -5.69
CA ASP A 167 -5.51 4.57 -6.46
C ASP A 167 -5.50 3.31 -5.57
N VAL A 168 -4.78 3.30 -4.45
CA VAL A 168 -4.85 2.20 -3.49
C VAL A 168 -6.23 2.11 -2.83
N GLU A 169 -6.84 3.25 -2.48
CA GLU A 169 -8.20 3.31 -1.92
C GLU A 169 -9.24 2.84 -2.96
N CYS A 170 -9.06 3.25 -4.22
CA CYS A 170 -9.88 2.76 -5.34
C CYS A 170 -9.76 1.25 -5.49
N THR A 171 -8.54 0.70 -5.38
CA THR A 171 -8.28 -0.74 -5.44
C THR A 171 -9.04 -1.47 -4.34
N PHE A 172 -9.03 -0.96 -3.10
CA PHE A 172 -9.81 -1.55 -2.00
C PHE A 172 -11.32 -1.50 -2.27
N SER A 173 -11.80 -0.41 -2.84
CA SER A 173 -13.22 -0.24 -3.16
C SER A 173 -13.66 -1.21 -4.26
N ILE A 174 -12.85 -1.37 -5.29
CA ILE A 174 -13.07 -2.33 -6.38
C ILE A 174 -13.06 -3.76 -5.82
N MET A 175 -12.02 -4.11 -5.06
CA MET A 175 -11.89 -5.44 -4.46
C MET A 175 -13.09 -5.80 -3.55
N LYS A 176 -13.52 -4.88 -2.67
CA LYS A 176 -14.70 -5.09 -1.81
C LYS A 176 -15.99 -5.22 -2.63
N LYS A 177 -16.08 -4.56 -3.78
CA LYS A 177 -17.24 -4.63 -4.66
C LYS A 177 -17.30 -5.97 -5.40
N TYR A 178 -16.18 -6.49 -5.87
CA TYR A 178 -16.11 -7.80 -6.52
C TYR A 178 -16.26 -8.95 -5.52
N TRP A 179 -15.61 -8.85 -4.38
CA TRP A 179 -15.58 -9.90 -3.37
C TRP A 179 -16.48 -9.53 -2.19
N ARG A 180 -17.77 -9.84 -2.31
CA ARG A 180 -18.80 -9.50 -1.30
C ARG A 180 -18.44 -9.95 0.12
N VAL A 181 -17.68 -11.03 0.27
CA VAL A 181 -17.19 -11.50 1.58
C VAL A 181 -16.36 -10.44 2.30
N LEU A 182 -15.61 -9.61 1.59
CA LEU A 182 -14.83 -8.52 2.18
C LEU A 182 -15.70 -7.32 2.55
N ASN A 183 -16.77 -7.08 1.80
CA ASN A 183 -17.69 -5.98 2.06
C ASN A 183 -18.65 -6.30 3.21
N ASN A 184 -19.21 -7.52 3.23
CA ASN A 184 -20.17 -7.96 4.25
C ASN A 184 -19.50 -8.34 5.58
N GLY A 185 -18.19 -8.59 5.55
CA GLY A 185 -17.40 -9.08 6.67
C GLY A 185 -17.16 -10.58 6.61
N ILE A 186 -15.99 -10.97 7.09
CA ILE A 186 -15.56 -12.37 7.13
C ILE A 186 -16.16 -13.04 8.36
N LEU A 187 -16.96 -14.10 8.14
CA LEU A 187 -17.72 -14.79 9.18
C LEU A 187 -16.97 -15.99 9.76
N PHE A 188 -15.67 -15.88 9.96
CA PHE A 188 -14.85 -16.91 10.59
C PHE A 188 -14.23 -16.39 11.90
N CYS A 189 -14.14 -17.28 12.91
CA CYS A 189 -13.55 -16.95 14.20
C CYS A 189 -12.03 -16.98 14.19
N TYR A 190 -11.44 -17.69 13.24
CA TYR A 190 -9.99 -17.95 13.20
C TYR A 190 -9.29 -16.93 12.29
N THR A 191 -8.32 -16.23 12.85
CA THR A 191 -7.55 -15.18 12.17
C THR A 191 -6.80 -15.70 10.93
N ASP A 192 -6.29 -16.94 10.98
CA ASP A 192 -5.60 -17.58 9.85
C ASP A 192 -6.56 -17.85 8.67
N VAL A 193 -7.81 -18.23 8.95
CA VAL A 193 -8.84 -18.41 7.92
C VAL A 193 -9.22 -17.06 7.30
N CYS A 194 -9.41 -16.03 8.14
CA CYS A 194 -9.67 -14.67 7.67
C CYS A 194 -8.54 -14.16 6.76
N ASN A 195 -7.30 -14.43 7.13
CA ASN A 195 -6.13 -14.09 6.33
C ASN A 195 -6.13 -14.82 4.97
N LYS A 196 -6.41 -16.12 4.98
CA LYS A 196 -6.50 -16.92 3.73
C LYS A 196 -7.56 -16.37 2.79
N VAL A 197 -8.73 -16.00 3.31
CA VAL A 197 -9.82 -15.40 2.51
C VAL A 197 -9.36 -14.08 1.90
N PHE A 198 -8.80 -13.17 2.69
CA PHE A 198 -8.32 -11.88 2.21
C PHE A 198 -7.24 -12.04 1.15
N MET A 199 -6.21 -12.85 1.42
CA MET A 199 -5.11 -13.12 0.49
C MET A 199 -5.59 -13.74 -0.83
N THR A 200 -6.55 -14.67 -0.77
CA THR A 200 -7.16 -15.25 -1.96
C THR A 200 -7.85 -14.18 -2.81
N CYS A 201 -8.63 -13.29 -2.19
CA CYS A 201 -9.28 -12.20 -2.90
C CYS A 201 -8.26 -11.27 -3.57
N CYS A 202 -7.15 -10.97 -2.92
CA CYS A 202 -6.07 -10.14 -3.49
C CYS A 202 -5.36 -10.84 -4.66
N CYS A 203 -5.07 -12.13 -4.55
CA CYS A 203 -4.49 -12.93 -5.65
C CYS A 203 -5.43 -12.95 -6.87
N LEU A 204 -6.70 -13.20 -6.64
CA LEU A 204 -7.70 -13.21 -7.70
C LEU A 204 -7.90 -11.82 -8.32
N ASN A 205 -7.82 -10.74 -7.52
CA ASN A 205 -7.84 -9.38 -8.04
C ASN A 205 -6.66 -9.15 -8.99
N ASN A 206 -5.45 -9.54 -8.60
CA ASN A 206 -4.28 -9.42 -9.46
C ASN A 206 -4.40 -10.26 -10.74
N PHE A 207 -4.99 -11.45 -10.64
CA PHE A 207 -5.23 -12.31 -11.80
C PHE A 207 -6.26 -11.70 -12.78
N CYS A 208 -7.32 -11.09 -12.25
CA CYS A 208 -8.36 -10.46 -13.08
C CYS A 208 -7.94 -9.08 -13.64
N SER A 209 -6.87 -8.48 -13.12
CA SER A 209 -6.35 -7.17 -13.56
C SER A 209 -5.32 -7.30 -14.71
N ILE A 210 -5.07 -8.52 -15.18
CA ILE A 210 -4.25 -8.83 -16.35
C ILE A 210 -5.14 -8.80 -17.59
#